data_917a0df5a3174720fc80332fa1c71d94
#
_entry.id   917a0df5a3174720fc80332fa1c71d94
#
_cell.length_a   1.000
_cell.length_b   1.000
_cell.length_c   1.000
_cell.angle_alpha   90.00
_cell.angle_beta   90.00
_cell.angle_gamma   90.00
#
_symmetry.space_group_name_H-M   'P 1'
#
loop_
_entity.id
_entity.type
_entity.pdbx_description
1 polymer ?
#
loop_
_entity_poly.entity_id
_entity_poly.type
_entity_poly.pdbx_seq_one_letter_code
_entity_poly.pdbx_strand_id
1 'polypeptide(L)'
;MAENKNAQQVREITDKLEQGIKELFESERFKEYLRTMSKFYNYSFNNTLLIAMQKPEATYVAGYTSWQRNFDRQVMKGEKGIKILAPAPYKAQEEREKVDPVTQKPVIGADGKTVTETVEVLRPAFKVVSVFDVSQTDGKELPDIIVDELKGTVENYEAFFDALKQESPVPVSFEDIPGGAKGFFSPVESRIAIQEGM
;
A
#
# COMPACT_ATOMS: atom_id res chain seq x y z
N MET A 1 -28.30 -13.34 -19.55
CA MET A 1 -26.90 -13.75 -19.36
C MET A 1 -26.59 -13.57 -17.88
N ALA A 2 -26.16 -14.62 -17.18
CA ALA A 2 -25.82 -14.49 -15.77
C ALA A 2 -24.60 -13.56 -15.63
N GLU A 3 -24.79 -12.45 -14.94
CA GLU A 3 -23.70 -11.54 -14.62
C GLU A 3 -22.62 -12.33 -13.85
N ASN A 4 -21.37 -12.20 -14.27
CA ASN A 4 -20.28 -12.93 -13.63
C ASN A 4 -20.21 -12.52 -12.16
N LYS A 5 -20.39 -13.47 -11.25
CA LYS A 5 -20.43 -13.26 -9.79
C LYS A 5 -19.22 -12.42 -9.29
N ASN A 6 -18.06 -12.59 -9.91
CA ASN A 6 -16.88 -11.79 -9.60
C ASN A 6 -17.04 -10.32 -9.99
N ALA A 7 -17.64 -10.04 -11.17
CA ALA A 7 -17.89 -8.67 -11.62
C ALA A 7 -18.87 -7.95 -10.69
N GLN A 8 -19.91 -8.66 -10.23
CA GLN A 8 -20.85 -8.11 -9.26
C GLN A 8 -20.16 -7.79 -7.93
N GLN A 9 -19.34 -8.70 -7.38
CA GLN A 9 -18.60 -8.47 -6.14
C GLN A 9 -17.63 -7.29 -6.26
N VAL A 10 -16.95 -7.15 -7.39
CA VAL A 10 -16.05 -6.02 -7.65
C VAL A 10 -16.84 -4.71 -7.68
N ARG A 11 -17.99 -4.66 -8.34
CA ARG A 11 -18.86 -3.46 -8.32
C ARG A 11 -19.28 -3.09 -6.92
N GLU A 12 -19.85 -4.04 -6.16
CA GLU A 12 -20.31 -3.79 -4.79
C GLU A 12 -19.22 -3.24 -3.87
N ILE A 13 -17.98 -3.73 -4.00
CA ILE A 13 -16.87 -3.25 -3.18
C ILE A 13 -16.34 -1.90 -3.67
N THR A 14 -16.43 -1.62 -4.97
CA THR A 14 -16.06 -0.33 -5.55
C THR A 14 -17.05 0.76 -5.14
N ASP A 15 -18.35 0.47 -5.17
CA ASP A 15 -19.40 1.41 -4.73
C ASP A 15 -19.22 1.77 -3.24
N LYS A 16 -18.92 0.78 -2.40
CA LYS A 16 -18.60 1.01 -0.99
C LYS A 16 -17.33 1.87 -0.82
N LEU A 17 -16.32 1.63 -1.63
CA LEU A 17 -15.09 2.40 -1.62
C LEU A 17 -15.33 3.86 -2.00
N GLU A 18 -16.12 4.13 -3.05
CA GLU A 18 -16.48 5.50 -3.45
C GLU A 18 -17.24 6.23 -2.35
N GLN A 19 -18.18 5.56 -1.70
CA GLN A 19 -18.89 6.12 -0.56
C GLN A 19 -17.93 6.42 0.60
N GLY A 20 -17.04 5.47 0.93
CA GLY A 20 -16.04 5.64 1.99
C GLY A 20 -15.07 6.78 1.72
N ILE A 21 -14.68 7.02 0.46
CA ILE A 21 -13.85 8.15 0.07
C ILE A 21 -14.57 9.48 0.35
N LYS A 22 -15.85 9.60 -0.02
CA LYS A 22 -16.65 10.81 0.24
C LYS A 22 -16.75 11.08 1.75
N GLU A 23 -17.12 10.07 2.52
CA GLU A 23 -17.25 10.17 3.98
C GLU A 23 -15.90 10.51 4.66
N LEU A 24 -14.78 10.02 4.12
CA LEU A 24 -13.46 10.26 4.66
C LEU A 24 -13.08 11.75 4.61
N PHE A 25 -13.31 12.40 3.45
CA PHE A 25 -12.96 13.81 3.29
C PHE A 25 -13.92 14.78 3.99
N GLU A 26 -15.10 14.31 4.37
CA GLU A 26 -16.13 15.12 5.05
C GLU A 26 -16.12 14.96 6.58
N SER A 27 -15.24 14.14 7.16
CA SER A 27 -15.32 13.77 8.57
C SER A 27 -13.98 13.76 9.32
N GLU A 28 -14.08 13.75 10.68
CA GLU A 28 -12.95 13.51 11.60
C GLU A 28 -12.26 12.13 11.41
N ARG A 29 -12.84 11.25 10.62
CA ARG A 29 -12.28 9.91 10.28
C ARG A 29 -10.99 9.98 9.48
N PHE A 30 -10.65 11.14 8.92
CA PHE A 30 -9.38 11.29 8.19
C PHE A 30 -8.16 10.97 9.05
N LYS A 31 -8.18 11.33 10.35
CA LYS A 31 -7.09 11.01 11.29
C LYS A 31 -6.97 9.50 11.54
N GLU A 32 -8.11 8.80 11.66
CA GLU A 32 -8.14 7.34 11.82
C GLU A 32 -7.60 6.64 10.57
N TYR A 33 -7.99 7.14 9.42
CA TYR A 33 -7.47 6.65 8.13
C TYR A 33 -5.95 6.81 8.04
N LEU A 34 -5.39 7.97 8.39
CA LEU A 34 -3.94 8.21 8.38
C LEU A 34 -3.20 7.25 9.32
N ARG A 35 -3.76 6.97 10.50
CA ARG A 35 -3.22 5.97 11.43
C ARG A 35 -3.23 4.56 10.84
N THR A 36 -4.29 4.19 10.14
CA THR A 36 -4.38 2.90 9.46
C THR A 36 -3.39 2.82 8.30
N MET A 37 -3.26 3.89 7.51
CA MET A 37 -2.34 3.96 6.39
C MET A 37 -0.88 3.78 6.82
N SER A 38 -0.49 4.31 7.98
CA SER A 38 0.87 4.14 8.50
C SER A 38 1.22 2.68 8.85
N LYS A 39 0.22 1.86 9.18
CA LYS A 39 0.39 0.43 9.47
C LYS A 39 0.43 -0.43 8.20
N PHE A 40 -0.23 0.01 7.14
CA PHE A 40 -0.46 -0.78 5.91
C PHE A 40 0.25 -0.22 4.68
N TYR A 41 1.50 0.19 4.82
CA TYR A 41 2.31 0.78 3.74
C TYR A 41 2.48 -0.13 2.51
N ASN A 42 2.29 -1.44 2.65
CA ASN A 42 2.35 -2.41 1.55
C ASN A 42 1.04 -2.53 0.76
N TYR A 43 -0.03 -1.88 1.21
CA TYR A 43 -1.33 -1.89 0.54
C TYR A 43 -1.55 -0.60 -0.25
N SER A 44 -2.28 -0.72 -1.37
CA SER A 44 -2.71 0.48 -2.09
C SER A 44 -3.66 1.33 -1.25
N PHE A 45 -3.78 2.62 -1.56
CA PHE A 45 -4.74 3.54 -0.94
C PHE A 45 -6.13 2.91 -0.81
N ASN A 46 -6.66 2.39 -1.91
CA ASN A 46 -8.00 1.79 -1.95
C ASN A 46 -8.13 0.60 -0.98
N ASN A 47 -7.12 -0.27 -0.94
CA ASN A 47 -7.16 -1.43 -0.05
C ASN A 47 -6.98 -1.03 1.41
N THR A 48 -6.14 -0.05 1.71
CA THR A 48 -5.99 0.49 3.07
C THR A 48 -7.31 1.08 3.56
N LEU A 49 -8.02 1.82 2.72
CA LEU A 49 -9.34 2.36 3.06
C LEU A 49 -10.37 1.24 3.27
N LEU A 50 -10.39 0.22 2.39
CA LEU A 50 -11.27 -0.94 2.56
C LEU A 50 -11.00 -1.70 3.87
N ILE A 51 -9.75 -1.81 4.29
CA ILE A 51 -9.37 -2.41 5.58
C ILE A 51 -9.89 -1.53 6.73
N ALA A 52 -9.59 -0.23 6.71
CA ALA A 52 -10.02 0.71 7.74
C ALA A 52 -11.54 0.75 7.94
N MET A 53 -12.31 0.70 6.84
CA MET A 53 -13.78 0.71 6.89
C MET A 53 -14.36 -0.59 7.47
N GLN A 54 -13.72 -1.73 7.27
CA GLN A 54 -14.24 -3.04 7.69
C GLN A 54 -13.70 -3.47 9.06
N LYS A 55 -12.49 -3.04 9.40
CA LYS A 55 -11.81 -3.38 10.66
C LYS A 55 -10.83 -2.26 11.05
N PRO A 56 -11.32 -1.17 11.66
CA PRO A 56 -10.50 0.02 12.00
C PRO A 56 -9.33 -0.29 12.93
N GLU A 57 -9.52 -1.27 13.83
CA GLU A 57 -8.51 -1.72 14.79
C GLU A 57 -7.45 -2.66 14.20
N ALA A 58 -7.57 -3.06 12.93
CA ALA A 58 -6.61 -3.96 12.30
C ALA A 58 -5.17 -3.44 12.42
N THR A 59 -4.25 -4.37 12.69
CA THR A 59 -2.82 -4.05 12.87
C THR A 59 -1.94 -4.73 11.84
N TYR A 60 -2.22 -5.98 11.52
CA TYR A 60 -1.48 -6.75 10.54
C TYR A 60 -2.40 -7.70 9.79
N VAL A 61 -2.54 -7.54 8.48
CA VAL A 61 -3.45 -8.33 7.68
C VAL A 61 -2.71 -9.16 6.63
N ALA A 62 -3.15 -10.40 6.46
CA ALA A 62 -2.64 -11.30 5.43
C ALA A 62 -3.73 -12.24 4.92
N GLY A 63 -3.48 -12.84 3.76
CA GLY A 63 -4.37 -13.87 3.20
C GLY A 63 -4.36 -15.15 4.04
N TYR A 64 -5.44 -15.94 3.97
CA TYR A 64 -5.61 -17.19 4.70
C TYR A 64 -4.38 -18.13 4.58
N THR A 65 -3.96 -18.39 3.34
CA THR A 65 -2.81 -19.28 3.08
C THR A 65 -1.49 -18.66 3.55
N SER A 66 -1.38 -17.33 3.54
CA SER A 66 -0.18 -16.63 4.00
C SER A 66 -0.02 -16.75 5.51
N TRP A 67 -1.10 -16.65 6.27
CA TRP A 67 -1.08 -16.90 7.71
C TRP A 67 -0.52 -18.28 8.03
N GLN A 68 -0.97 -19.29 7.28
CA GLN A 68 -0.57 -20.68 7.50
C GLN A 68 0.89 -20.95 7.11
N ARG A 69 1.31 -20.47 5.92
CA ARG A 69 2.61 -20.83 5.35
C ARG A 69 3.77 -19.97 5.86
N ASN A 70 3.51 -18.66 6.08
CA ASN A 70 4.57 -17.72 6.38
C ASN A 70 4.68 -17.38 7.87
N PHE A 71 3.59 -17.59 8.63
CA PHE A 71 3.51 -17.15 10.01
C PHE A 71 3.19 -18.28 11.00
N ASP A 72 2.98 -19.51 10.54
CA ASP A 72 2.55 -20.65 11.37
C ASP A 72 1.31 -20.33 12.22
N ARG A 73 0.36 -19.60 11.62
CA ARG A 73 -0.89 -19.20 12.25
C ARG A 73 -2.09 -19.66 11.45
N GLN A 74 -3.21 -19.88 12.12
CA GLN A 74 -4.46 -20.29 11.50
C GLN A 74 -5.55 -19.27 11.77
N VAL A 75 -6.34 -18.96 10.75
CA VAL A 75 -7.54 -18.15 10.93
C VAL A 75 -8.55 -18.95 11.76
N MET A 76 -9.06 -18.31 12.82
CA MET A 76 -10.01 -18.94 13.73
C MET A 76 -11.34 -19.24 13.04
N LYS A 77 -12.00 -20.30 13.47
CA LYS A 77 -13.28 -20.72 12.89
C LYS A 77 -14.36 -19.65 13.13
N GLY A 78 -15.05 -19.28 12.07
CA GLY A 78 -16.15 -18.30 12.12
C GLY A 78 -15.75 -16.87 11.83
N GLU A 79 -14.45 -16.59 11.71
CA GLU A 79 -13.95 -15.24 11.40
C GLU A 79 -14.37 -14.78 10.00
N LYS A 80 -14.75 -13.51 9.92
CA LYS A 80 -15.15 -12.85 8.66
C LYS A 80 -13.96 -12.15 8.04
N GLY A 81 -13.56 -12.58 6.84
CA GLY A 81 -12.46 -11.96 6.12
C GLY A 81 -12.79 -10.53 5.65
N ILE A 82 -11.80 -9.66 5.78
CA ILE A 82 -11.79 -8.31 5.24
C ILE A 82 -11.69 -8.42 3.71
N LYS A 83 -12.57 -7.77 2.98
CA LYS A 83 -12.61 -7.83 1.51
C LYS A 83 -11.76 -6.71 0.93
N ILE A 84 -10.82 -7.11 0.07
CA ILE A 84 -9.94 -6.19 -0.66
C ILE A 84 -9.90 -6.55 -2.15
N LEU A 85 -9.35 -5.64 -2.96
CA LEU A 85 -9.15 -5.84 -4.39
C LEU A 85 -7.74 -6.36 -4.67
N ALA A 86 -7.65 -7.52 -5.32
CA ALA A 86 -6.38 -8.07 -5.79
C ALA A 86 -6.31 -8.06 -7.31
N PRO A 87 -5.15 -7.79 -7.91
CA PRO A 87 -4.94 -7.92 -9.35
C PRO A 87 -5.24 -9.35 -9.81
N ALA A 88 -5.94 -9.47 -10.92
CA ALA A 88 -6.27 -10.74 -11.56
C ALA A 88 -6.24 -10.58 -13.10
N PRO A 89 -5.10 -10.19 -13.68
CA PRO A 89 -5.00 -9.98 -15.11
C PRO A 89 -5.31 -11.27 -15.86
N TYR A 90 -5.92 -11.16 -17.03
CA TYR A 90 -6.25 -12.28 -17.88
C TYR A 90 -5.79 -12.06 -19.31
N LYS A 91 -5.53 -13.15 -20.00
CA LYS A 91 -5.16 -13.15 -21.42
C LYS A 91 -6.42 -13.04 -22.29
N ALA A 92 -6.43 -12.11 -23.20
CA ALA A 92 -7.47 -11.93 -24.21
C ALA A 92 -6.84 -11.97 -25.61
N GLN A 93 -7.60 -12.45 -26.57
CA GLN A 93 -7.22 -12.35 -27.97
C GLN A 93 -7.80 -11.08 -28.56
N GLU A 94 -6.97 -10.30 -29.20
CA GLU A 94 -7.36 -9.11 -29.96
C GLU A 94 -6.95 -9.25 -31.42
N GLU A 95 -7.87 -8.92 -32.33
CA GLU A 95 -7.51 -8.71 -33.71
C GLU A 95 -6.89 -7.32 -33.87
N ARG A 96 -5.70 -7.29 -34.39
CA ARG A 96 -4.98 -6.04 -34.71
C ARG A 96 -4.56 -6.06 -36.17
N GLU A 97 -4.47 -4.86 -36.75
CA GLU A 97 -3.87 -4.72 -38.07
C GLU A 97 -2.41 -5.18 -38.01
N LYS A 98 -2.05 -6.09 -38.89
CA LYS A 98 -0.68 -6.52 -39.02
C LYS A 98 0.16 -5.39 -39.57
N VAL A 99 1.20 -5.03 -38.83
CA VAL A 99 2.13 -3.96 -39.18
C VAL A 99 3.47 -4.54 -39.60
N ASP A 100 3.98 -4.10 -40.72
CA ASP A 100 5.32 -4.46 -41.17
C ASP A 100 6.36 -3.90 -40.19
N PRO A 101 7.25 -4.73 -39.62
CA PRO A 101 8.18 -4.32 -38.58
C PRO A 101 9.25 -3.30 -39.02
N VAL A 102 9.50 -3.20 -40.32
CA VAL A 102 10.53 -2.31 -40.89
C VAL A 102 9.90 -0.94 -41.24
N THR A 103 8.78 -1.00 -41.99
CA THR A 103 8.14 0.22 -42.52
C THR A 103 7.13 0.84 -41.57
N GLN A 104 6.72 0.14 -40.49
CA GLN A 104 5.67 0.53 -39.54
C GLN A 104 4.32 0.85 -40.19
N LYS A 105 4.08 0.27 -41.40
CA LYS A 105 2.84 0.46 -42.15
C LYS A 105 1.97 -0.79 -42.09
N PRO A 106 0.62 -0.65 -42.16
CA PRO A 106 -0.26 -1.81 -42.28
C PRO A 106 0.08 -2.67 -43.48
N VAL A 107 0.11 -3.97 -43.30
CA VAL A 107 0.28 -4.93 -44.37
C VAL A 107 -1.03 -5.03 -45.15
N ILE A 108 -0.99 -4.81 -46.48
CA ILE A 108 -2.15 -4.91 -47.36
C ILE A 108 -2.11 -6.28 -48.06
N GLY A 109 -3.21 -7.01 -47.98
CA GLY A 109 -3.39 -8.28 -48.68
C GLY A 109 -3.57 -8.14 -50.18
N ALA A 110 -3.54 -9.26 -50.89
CA ALA A 110 -3.74 -9.30 -52.34
C ALA A 110 -5.16 -8.81 -52.79
N ASP A 111 -6.10 -8.78 -51.87
CA ASP A 111 -7.46 -8.27 -52.08
C ASP A 111 -7.61 -6.74 -51.80
N GLY A 112 -6.49 -6.06 -51.50
CA GLY A 112 -6.41 -4.65 -51.20
C GLY A 112 -6.90 -4.28 -49.81
N LYS A 113 -7.18 -5.25 -48.92
CA LYS A 113 -7.60 -5.01 -47.52
C LYS A 113 -6.41 -5.16 -46.57
N THR A 114 -6.51 -4.47 -45.45
CA THR A 114 -5.51 -4.63 -44.37
C THR A 114 -5.58 -6.05 -43.81
N VAL A 115 -4.41 -6.70 -43.72
CA VAL A 115 -4.30 -8.02 -43.07
C VAL A 115 -4.39 -7.82 -41.56
N THR A 116 -5.24 -8.61 -40.90
CA THR A 116 -5.32 -8.65 -39.45
C THR A 116 -4.58 -9.87 -38.90
N GLU A 117 -4.06 -9.74 -37.69
CA GLU A 117 -3.49 -10.85 -36.93
C GLU A 117 -4.10 -10.88 -35.53
N THR A 118 -4.26 -12.09 -35.00
CA THR A 118 -4.73 -12.28 -33.61
C THR A 118 -3.54 -12.27 -32.69
N VAL A 119 -3.48 -11.29 -31.79
CA VAL A 119 -2.42 -11.19 -30.77
C VAL A 119 -3.01 -11.45 -29.38
N GLU A 120 -2.23 -12.16 -28.56
CA GLU A 120 -2.57 -12.35 -27.16
C GLU A 120 -2.13 -11.11 -26.36
N VAL A 121 -3.11 -10.45 -25.70
CA VAL A 121 -2.86 -9.27 -24.87
C VAL A 121 -3.25 -9.56 -23.42
N LEU A 122 -2.46 -9.03 -22.49
CA LEU A 122 -2.77 -9.14 -21.07
C LEU A 122 -3.65 -7.96 -20.66
N ARG A 123 -4.91 -8.24 -20.32
CA ARG A 123 -5.86 -7.24 -19.87
C ARG A 123 -5.87 -7.15 -18.34
N PRO A 124 -5.75 -5.93 -17.77
CA PRO A 124 -5.85 -5.75 -16.34
C PRO A 124 -7.27 -6.07 -15.87
N ALA A 125 -7.37 -6.80 -14.78
CA ALA A 125 -8.61 -7.05 -14.08
C ALA A 125 -8.35 -7.20 -12.59
N PHE A 126 -9.41 -7.14 -11.80
CA PHE A 126 -9.38 -7.31 -10.36
C PHE A 126 -10.35 -8.39 -9.91
N LYS A 127 -10.07 -8.95 -8.76
CA LYS A 127 -10.98 -9.86 -8.03
C LYS A 127 -11.03 -9.48 -6.56
N VAL A 128 -12.16 -9.76 -5.93
CA VAL A 128 -12.30 -9.61 -4.48
C VAL A 128 -11.66 -10.80 -3.79
N VAL A 129 -10.75 -10.53 -2.85
CA VAL A 129 -10.13 -11.55 -2.00
C VAL A 129 -10.37 -11.23 -0.53
N SER A 130 -10.23 -12.23 0.33
CA SER A 130 -10.33 -12.06 1.77
C SER A 130 -8.95 -12.07 2.39
N VAL A 131 -8.70 -11.09 3.24
CA VAL A 131 -7.57 -11.06 4.17
C VAL A 131 -8.10 -11.07 5.61
N PHE A 132 -7.25 -11.42 6.55
CA PHE A 132 -7.61 -11.54 7.96
C PHE A 132 -6.56 -10.81 8.78
N ASP A 133 -7.00 -10.09 9.80
CA ASP A 133 -6.12 -9.45 10.76
C ASP A 133 -5.51 -10.48 11.73
N VAL A 134 -4.36 -10.17 12.30
CA VAL A 134 -3.69 -11.02 13.29
C VAL A 134 -4.61 -11.39 14.46
N SER A 135 -5.48 -10.49 14.90
CA SER A 135 -6.46 -10.74 15.96
C SER A 135 -7.51 -11.79 15.60
N GLN A 136 -7.65 -12.13 14.32
CA GLN A 136 -8.53 -13.19 13.81
C GLN A 136 -7.81 -14.51 13.63
N THR A 137 -6.58 -14.61 14.11
CA THR A 137 -5.74 -15.81 13.93
C THR A 137 -5.21 -16.31 15.26
N ASP A 138 -4.92 -17.59 15.32
CA ASP A 138 -4.26 -18.26 16.44
C ASP A 138 -3.02 -19.00 15.95
N GLY A 139 -2.01 -19.18 16.82
CA GLY A 139 -0.75 -19.87 16.51
C GLY A 139 0.47 -19.14 17.05
N LYS A 140 1.60 -19.26 16.34
CA LYS A 140 2.89 -18.70 16.77
C LYS A 140 2.80 -17.18 16.91
N GLU A 141 3.43 -16.63 17.94
CA GLU A 141 3.60 -15.19 18.10
C GLU A 141 4.35 -14.60 16.91
N LEU A 142 3.90 -13.43 16.44
CA LEU A 142 4.63 -12.71 15.41
C LEU A 142 5.92 -12.17 16.01
N PRO A 143 7.03 -12.14 15.25
CA PRO A 143 8.24 -11.52 15.73
C PRO A 143 7.97 -10.04 15.99
N ASP A 144 8.16 -9.60 17.21
CA ASP A 144 8.23 -8.18 17.52
C ASP A 144 9.46 -7.62 16.80
N ILE A 145 9.21 -6.66 15.92
CA ILE A 145 10.30 -5.81 15.42
C ILE A 145 10.59 -4.84 16.55
N ILE A 146 11.27 -5.34 17.58
CA ILE A 146 11.90 -4.48 18.58
C ILE A 146 13.05 -3.82 17.80
N VAL A 147 12.82 -2.64 17.29
CA VAL A 147 13.90 -1.75 16.89
C VAL A 147 14.48 -1.28 18.23
N ASP A 148 15.48 -2.00 18.73
CA ASP A 148 16.25 -1.51 19.85
C ASP A 148 16.80 -0.14 19.46
N GLU A 149 16.43 0.88 20.22
CA GLU A 149 17.07 2.18 20.07
C GLU A 149 18.57 1.95 20.23
N LEU A 150 19.35 2.48 19.32
CA LEU A 150 20.80 2.46 19.42
C LEU A 150 21.18 3.17 20.72
N LYS A 151 21.41 2.38 21.76
CA LYS A 151 21.87 2.84 23.06
C LYS A 151 23.41 2.73 23.09
N GLY A 152 24.06 3.71 22.54
CA GLY A 152 25.51 3.77 22.53
C GLY A 152 26.01 5.20 22.49
N THR A 153 27.13 5.47 23.17
CA THR A 153 27.87 6.72 23.01
C THR A 153 28.70 6.62 21.73
N VAL A 154 28.48 7.54 20.81
CA VAL A 154 29.34 7.68 19.62
C VAL A 154 30.60 8.43 20.05
N GLU A 155 31.79 7.82 19.88
CA GLU A 155 33.05 8.51 20.10
C GLU A 155 33.13 9.77 19.23
N ASN A 156 33.54 10.89 19.83
CA ASN A 156 33.61 12.21 19.18
C ASN A 156 32.26 12.78 18.69
N TYR A 157 31.16 12.38 19.32
CA TYR A 157 29.82 12.87 18.95
C TYR A 157 29.75 14.40 18.90
N GLU A 158 30.30 15.10 19.91
CA GLU A 158 30.29 16.56 19.97
C GLU A 158 31.00 17.20 18.77
N ALA A 159 32.19 16.72 18.44
CA ALA A 159 32.99 17.24 17.33
C ALA A 159 32.32 16.98 15.99
N PHE A 160 31.72 15.80 15.81
CA PHE A 160 30.94 15.44 14.62
C PHE A 160 29.71 16.34 14.49
N PHE A 161 29.01 16.57 15.60
CA PHE A 161 27.79 17.36 15.59
C PHE A 161 28.08 18.86 15.36
N ASP A 162 29.15 19.39 15.92
CA ASP A 162 29.58 20.75 15.66
C ASP A 162 29.97 20.97 14.19
N ALA A 163 30.63 20.00 13.58
CA ALA A 163 30.91 20.05 12.14
C ALA A 163 29.61 20.04 11.32
N LEU A 164 28.63 19.21 11.66
CA LEU A 164 27.31 19.20 11.00
C LEU A 164 26.57 20.55 11.16
N LYS A 165 26.63 21.16 12.34
CA LYS A 165 26.03 22.48 12.55
C LYS A 165 26.69 23.58 11.69
N GLN A 166 28.01 23.54 11.53
CA GLN A 166 28.75 24.50 10.72
C GLN A 166 28.42 24.39 9.23
N GLU A 167 28.24 23.15 8.74
CA GLU A 167 27.92 22.89 7.34
C GLU A 167 26.41 22.99 7.02
N SER A 168 25.55 23.05 8.04
CA SER A 168 24.11 23.13 7.85
C SER A 168 23.70 24.50 7.26
N PRO A 169 22.93 24.53 6.16
CA PRO A 169 22.44 25.79 5.58
C PRO A 169 21.37 26.48 6.44
N VAL A 170 20.89 25.83 7.49
CA VAL A 170 19.87 26.33 8.41
C VAL A 170 20.26 26.08 9.86
N PRO A 171 19.79 26.88 10.82
CA PRO A 171 20.05 26.65 12.25
C PRO A 171 19.59 25.26 12.70
N VAL A 172 20.42 24.61 13.52
CA VAL A 172 20.13 23.31 14.16
C VAL A 172 20.10 23.52 15.68
N SER A 173 18.98 23.15 16.32
CA SER A 173 18.77 23.25 17.77
C SER A 173 18.39 21.92 18.37
N PHE A 174 18.70 21.71 19.66
CA PHE A 174 18.14 20.67 20.48
C PHE A 174 16.98 21.23 21.29
N GLU A 175 15.87 20.52 21.30
CA GLU A 175 14.70 20.90 22.08
C GLU A 175 13.87 19.68 22.45
N ASP A 176 12.99 19.82 23.43
CA ASP A 176 12.02 18.77 23.75
C ASP A 176 10.89 18.75 22.70
N ILE A 177 10.81 17.65 21.93
CA ILE A 177 9.85 17.49 20.84
C ILE A 177 8.69 16.62 21.30
N PRO A 178 7.49 17.20 21.48
CA PRO A 178 6.33 16.44 21.89
C PRO A 178 5.89 15.44 20.82
N GLY A 179 5.39 14.27 21.24
CA GLY A 179 4.82 13.28 20.34
C GLY A 179 5.77 12.21 19.83
N GLY A 180 7.00 12.11 20.38
CA GLY A 180 7.96 11.02 20.12
C GLY A 180 8.71 11.13 18.80
N ALA A 181 8.64 12.25 18.11
CA ALA A 181 9.49 12.52 16.96
C ALA A 181 10.94 12.77 17.43
N LYS A 182 11.92 12.20 16.71
CA LYS A 182 13.36 12.36 17.04
C LYS A 182 13.97 13.65 16.47
N GLY A 183 13.29 14.28 15.53
CA GLY A 183 13.69 15.54 14.92
C GLY A 183 12.73 15.93 13.79
N PHE A 184 12.79 17.19 13.40
CA PHE A 184 12.03 17.69 12.25
C PHE A 184 12.74 18.88 11.59
N PHE A 185 12.37 19.13 10.35
CA PHE A 185 12.69 20.40 9.66
C PHE A 185 11.44 21.27 9.59
N SER A 186 11.54 22.52 10.02
CA SER A 186 10.49 23.53 9.88
C SER A 186 10.75 24.38 8.65
N PRO A 187 9.97 24.23 7.55
CA PRO A 187 10.13 25.10 6.37
C PRO A 187 9.77 26.56 6.64
N VAL A 188 8.84 26.80 7.58
CA VAL A 188 8.37 28.15 7.93
C VAL A 188 9.43 28.91 8.70
N GLU A 189 10.09 28.27 9.67
CA GLU A 189 11.13 28.86 10.50
C GLU A 189 12.52 28.65 9.91
N SER A 190 12.64 27.87 8.83
CA SER A 190 13.90 27.49 8.17
C SER A 190 14.93 26.96 9.16
N ARG A 191 14.53 26.03 10.05
CA ARG A 191 15.38 25.43 11.07
C ARG A 191 15.19 23.91 11.20
N ILE A 192 16.20 23.23 11.72
CA ILE A 192 16.14 21.82 12.12
C ILE A 192 16.09 21.77 13.64
N ALA A 193 15.15 20.98 14.17
CA ALA A 193 15.08 20.66 15.59
C ALA A 193 15.38 19.17 15.79
N ILE A 194 16.14 18.83 16.82
CA ILE A 194 16.52 17.47 17.21
C ILE A 194 16.10 17.29 18.66
N GLN A 195 15.54 16.11 18.98
CA GLN A 195 15.12 15.78 20.34
C GLN A 195 16.32 15.81 21.30
N GLU A 196 16.17 16.53 22.41
CA GLU A 196 17.16 16.58 23.47
C GLU A 196 17.26 15.24 24.22
N GLY A 197 18.46 14.78 24.55
CA GLY A 197 18.69 13.60 25.39
C GLY A 197 18.65 12.25 24.67
N MET A 198 18.87 12.25 23.37
CA MET A 198 19.08 10.99 22.62
C MET A 198 20.48 10.43 22.80
#